data_893da93f65326894625b2faefd89d962
#
_entry.id   893da93f65326894625b2faefd89d962
#
_cell.length_a   1.000
_cell.length_b   1.000
_cell.length_c   1.000
_cell.angle_alpha   90.00
_cell.angle_beta   90.00
_cell.angle_gamma   90.00
#
_symmetry.space_group_name_H-M   'P 1'
#
loop_
_entity.id
_entity.type
_entity.pdbx_description
1 polymer ?
#
loop_
_entity_poly.entity_id
_entity_poly.type
_entity_poly.pdbx_seq_one_letter_code
_entity_poly.pdbx_strand_id
1 'polypeptide(L)'
;MQTTPTAPASSAAGIPRPNLYRLSQPFLDVVYSRGLGLQGLRLVHLIAHAVCRHVPNWHNLTVHQPEEGDRQECLEFRRRLGLERSRDNGALADGIAELSKTDLVDWISFEHDHHWLSWRMHDALFDLLFDKPYGYFDIAQLGRFGTPLDLMIHGEIGIIRDMRQPAVSLGLAGYGANLNRSPDWSRLRPDLVRALQQAAIVYDCGFFLQLECRGTSRGIDVATLRARTARSRWSWPALTGKPEGIPVRKVLLIDAGRCQETTQKAAPAVAQEFFGVKPEASRET
;
A
#
# COMPACT_ATOMS: atom_id res chain seq x y z
N MET A 1 -16.15 17.25 14.46
CA MET A 1 -17.04 16.08 14.49
C MET A 1 -16.26 14.92 13.86
N GLN A 2 -15.72 14.03 14.68
CA GLN A 2 -15.00 12.84 14.21
C GLN A 2 -16.05 11.80 13.79
N THR A 3 -16.12 11.50 12.51
CA THR A 3 -16.94 10.40 12.00
C THR A 3 -16.19 9.09 12.24
N THR A 4 -16.66 8.33 13.21
CA THR A 4 -16.21 6.94 13.46
C THR A 4 -16.43 6.10 12.19
N PRO A 5 -15.43 5.36 11.68
CA PRO A 5 -15.64 4.46 10.56
C PRO A 5 -16.59 3.35 11.00
N THR A 6 -17.70 3.23 10.30
CA THR A 6 -18.63 2.11 10.47
C THR A 6 -17.89 0.83 10.08
N ALA A 7 -17.70 -0.07 11.03
CA ALA A 7 -17.13 -1.37 10.76
C ALA A 7 -17.92 -2.06 9.64
N PRO A 8 -17.27 -2.77 8.71
CA PRO A 8 -17.98 -3.55 7.71
C PRO A 8 -18.88 -4.55 8.44
N ALA A 9 -20.12 -4.64 7.97
CA ALA A 9 -21.13 -5.53 8.55
C ALA A 9 -20.51 -6.91 8.79
N SER A 10 -20.53 -7.33 10.05
CA SER A 10 -20.09 -8.63 10.54
C SER A 10 -20.64 -9.72 9.62
N SER A 11 -19.84 -10.20 8.69
CA SER A 11 -20.08 -11.53 8.13
C SER A 11 -19.82 -12.53 9.23
N ALA A 12 -20.76 -13.42 9.44
CA ALA A 12 -20.81 -14.49 10.41
C ALA A 12 -19.45 -15.00 10.85
N ALA A 13 -19.27 -15.31 12.12
CA ALA A 13 -18.07 -15.82 12.78
C ALA A 13 -17.28 -16.72 11.82
N GLY A 14 -16.40 -16.11 11.02
CA GLY A 14 -15.84 -16.73 9.84
C GLY A 14 -14.53 -17.37 10.18
N ILE A 15 -14.36 -18.52 9.63
CA ILE A 15 -13.10 -19.22 9.43
C ILE A 15 -12.00 -18.18 9.11
N PRO A 16 -10.90 -18.12 9.87
CA PRO A 16 -9.79 -17.23 9.56
C PRO A 16 -9.35 -17.47 8.11
N ARG A 17 -9.40 -16.45 7.27
CA ARG A 17 -8.87 -16.58 5.92
C ARG A 17 -7.35 -16.63 6.04
N PRO A 18 -6.69 -17.76 5.81
CA PRO A 18 -5.28 -18.00 6.20
C PRO A 18 -4.29 -17.08 5.46
N ASN A 19 -4.75 -16.40 4.42
CA ASN A 19 -3.94 -15.52 3.60
C ASN A 19 -4.13 -14.03 3.95
N LEU A 20 -5.13 -13.67 4.75
CA LEU A 20 -5.35 -12.28 5.11
C LEU A 20 -4.53 -11.86 6.33
N TYR A 21 -3.97 -10.69 6.26
CA TYR A 21 -3.29 -10.00 7.36
C TYR A 21 -3.66 -8.52 7.36
N ARG A 22 -3.39 -7.87 8.46
CA ARG A 22 -3.69 -6.47 8.69
C ARG A 22 -2.42 -5.65 8.63
N LEU A 23 -2.51 -4.45 8.06
CA LEU A 23 -1.50 -3.40 8.20
C LEU A 23 -2.21 -2.08 8.52
N SER A 24 -1.61 -1.29 9.39
CA SER A 24 -2.08 0.05 9.66
C SER A 24 -1.36 1.10 8.80
N GLN A 25 -1.96 2.28 8.63
CA GLN A 25 -1.29 3.41 7.96
C GLN A 25 -0.03 3.84 8.70
N PRO A 26 -0.02 4.04 10.05
CA PRO A 26 1.20 4.41 10.76
C PRO A 26 2.33 3.40 10.60
N PHE A 27 2.02 2.10 10.57
CA PHE A 27 3.01 1.06 10.30
C PHE A 27 3.64 1.22 8.90
N LEU A 28 2.80 1.40 7.87
CA LEU A 28 3.26 1.57 6.49
C LEU A 28 4.10 2.85 6.32
N ASP A 29 3.69 3.95 6.95
CA ASP A 29 4.43 5.23 6.90
C ASP A 29 5.85 5.07 7.44
N VAL A 30 6.02 4.37 8.56
CA VAL A 30 7.34 4.08 9.14
C VAL A 30 8.14 3.17 8.22
N VAL A 31 7.57 2.05 7.76
CA VAL A 31 8.27 1.09 6.88
C VAL A 31 8.75 1.75 5.59
N TYR A 32 7.86 2.50 4.93
CA TYR A 32 8.17 3.12 3.64
C TYR A 32 9.18 4.26 3.75
N SER A 33 9.24 4.93 4.90
CA SER A 33 10.24 5.98 5.16
C SER A 33 11.69 5.45 5.24
N ARG A 34 11.89 4.14 5.42
CA ARG A 34 13.24 3.53 5.56
C ARG A 34 13.93 3.26 4.22
N GLY A 35 13.26 3.48 3.09
CA GLY A 35 13.86 3.31 1.76
C GLY A 35 14.29 1.88 1.45
N LEU A 36 13.56 0.89 1.97
CA LEU A 36 13.80 -0.52 1.70
C LEU A 36 13.63 -0.83 0.20
N GLY A 37 14.44 -1.74 -0.30
CA GLY A 37 14.25 -2.34 -1.60
C GLY A 37 13.08 -3.35 -1.61
N LEU A 38 12.89 -4.00 -2.76
CA LEU A 38 11.77 -4.93 -2.95
C LEU A 38 11.80 -6.10 -1.95
N GLN A 39 12.97 -6.67 -1.69
CA GLN A 39 13.06 -7.85 -0.85
C GLN A 39 12.87 -7.52 0.63
N GLY A 40 13.38 -6.36 1.08
CA GLY A 40 13.13 -5.85 2.42
C GLY A 40 11.65 -5.58 2.65
N LEU A 41 10.97 -4.90 1.73
CA LEU A 41 9.53 -4.65 1.83
C LEU A 41 8.72 -5.96 1.82
N ARG A 42 9.03 -6.91 0.92
CA ARG A 42 8.38 -8.22 0.91
C ARG A 42 8.54 -8.94 2.22
N LEU A 43 9.74 -8.90 2.80
CA LEU A 43 10.02 -9.56 4.07
C LEU A 43 9.24 -8.92 5.23
N VAL A 44 9.12 -7.59 5.28
CA VAL A 44 8.26 -6.90 6.27
C VAL A 44 6.81 -7.37 6.16
N HIS A 45 6.25 -7.46 4.95
CA HIS A 45 4.89 -7.96 4.75
C HIS A 45 4.71 -9.43 5.19
N LEU A 46 5.72 -10.27 4.94
CA LEU A 46 5.72 -11.68 5.38
C LEU A 46 5.77 -11.80 6.90
N ILE A 47 6.61 -11.00 7.56
CA ILE A 47 6.71 -10.92 9.02
C ILE A 47 5.38 -10.44 9.61
N ALA A 48 4.82 -9.35 9.10
CA ALA A 48 3.54 -8.83 9.55
C ALA A 48 2.41 -9.87 9.39
N HIS A 49 2.39 -10.62 8.29
CA HIS A 49 1.46 -11.72 8.10
C HIS A 49 1.64 -12.82 9.15
N ALA A 50 2.89 -13.24 9.44
CA ALA A 50 3.18 -14.25 10.44
C ALA A 50 2.70 -13.80 11.84
N VAL A 51 3.02 -12.57 12.24
CA VAL A 51 2.56 -11.95 13.50
C VAL A 51 1.02 -11.95 13.57
N CYS A 52 0.34 -11.51 12.52
CA CYS A 52 -1.14 -11.48 12.51
C CYS A 52 -1.79 -12.86 12.64
N ARG A 53 -1.10 -13.92 12.21
CA ARG A 53 -1.59 -15.31 12.38
C ARG A 53 -1.52 -15.80 13.81
N HIS A 54 -0.54 -15.37 14.57
CA HIS A 54 -0.35 -15.78 15.97
C HIS A 54 -1.25 -15.01 16.94
N VAL A 55 -1.90 -13.94 16.47
CA VAL A 55 -2.79 -13.09 17.28
C VAL A 55 -4.23 -13.18 16.76
N PRO A 56 -4.99 -14.24 17.11
CA PRO A 56 -6.31 -14.51 16.50
C PRO A 56 -7.40 -13.49 16.87
N ASN A 57 -7.26 -12.74 17.96
CA ASN A 57 -8.30 -11.83 18.51
C ASN A 57 -7.78 -10.41 18.75
N TRP A 58 -7.04 -9.87 17.82
CA TRP A 58 -6.38 -8.57 17.90
C TRP A 58 -7.33 -7.35 18.00
N HIS A 59 -8.64 -7.56 18.03
CA HIS A 59 -9.61 -6.46 18.20
C HIS A 59 -9.70 -5.94 19.65
N ASN A 60 -9.33 -6.75 20.66
CA ASN A 60 -9.59 -6.47 22.06
C ASN A 60 -8.43 -6.72 23.03
N LEU A 61 -7.22 -6.98 22.54
CA LEU A 61 -6.11 -7.38 23.40
C LEU A 61 -4.92 -6.42 23.25
N THR A 62 -4.28 -6.13 24.38
CA THR A 62 -2.89 -5.67 24.36
C THR A 62 -2.06 -6.86 23.90
N VAL A 63 -1.60 -6.81 22.66
CA VAL A 63 -0.75 -7.86 22.09
C VAL A 63 0.67 -7.52 22.45
N HIS A 64 1.37 -8.46 23.07
CA HIS A 64 2.81 -8.33 23.33
C HIS A 64 3.57 -9.29 22.44
N GLN A 65 4.64 -8.81 21.84
CA GLN A 65 5.56 -9.66 21.14
C GLN A 65 6.35 -10.49 22.16
N PRO A 66 6.59 -11.82 21.90
CA PRO A 66 7.46 -12.62 22.76
C PRO A 66 8.86 -12.01 22.89
N GLU A 67 9.47 -12.08 24.07
CA GLU A 67 10.83 -11.57 24.28
C GLU A 67 11.85 -12.32 23.40
N GLU A 68 11.65 -13.62 23.22
CA GLU A 68 12.45 -14.48 22.35
C GLU A 68 12.21 -14.22 20.85
N GLY A 69 11.27 -13.31 20.51
CA GLY A 69 10.86 -13.07 19.13
C GLY A 69 9.96 -14.16 18.57
N ASP A 70 9.87 -14.23 17.25
CA ASP A 70 9.04 -15.18 16.51
C ASP A 70 9.88 -15.89 15.45
N ARG A 71 9.39 -17.01 14.91
CA ARG A 71 10.07 -17.76 13.86
C ARG A 71 9.11 -18.44 12.89
N GLN A 72 9.57 -18.63 11.66
CA GLN A 72 8.80 -19.29 10.59
C GLN A 72 9.74 -20.07 9.67
N GLU A 73 9.25 -21.17 9.10
CA GLU A 73 10.01 -21.89 8.06
C GLU A 73 10.25 -21.02 6.83
N CYS A 74 11.49 -21.00 6.34
CA CYS A 74 11.84 -20.29 5.10
C CYS A 74 11.06 -20.80 3.87
N LEU A 75 10.70 -22.09 3.86
CA LEU A 75 9.88 -22.67 2.81
C LEU A 75 8.49 -22.01 2.74
N GLU A 76 7.88 -21.71 3.90
CA GLU A 76 6.58 -21.06 3.94
C GLU A 76 6.68 -19.63 3.36
N PHE A 77 7.72 -18.88 3.70
CA PHE A 77 7.98 -17.57 3.11
C PHE A 77 8.19 -17.64 1.60
N ARG A 78 8.97 -18.61 1.11
CA ARG A 78 9.15 -18.80 -0.32
C ARG A 78 7.86 -19.15 -1.05
N ARG A 79 6.99 -19.98 -0.46
CA ARG A 79 5.66 -20.28 -1.02
C ARG A 79 4.82 -19.02 -1.18
N ARG A 80 4.83 -18.11 -0.19
CA ARG A 80 4.10 -16.84 -0.26
C ARG A 80 4.64 -15.90 -1.34
N LEU A 81 5.90 -16.03 -1.68
CA LEU A 81 6.54 -15.28 -2.77
C LEU A 81 6.40 -15.96 -4.14
N GLY A 82 5.78 -17.13 -4.22
CA GLY A 82 5.73 -17.94 -5.46
C GLY A 82 7.07 -18.58 -5.82
N LEU A 83 7.96 -18.76 -4.84
CA LEU A 83 9.31 -19.29 -5.00
C LEU A 83 9.46 -20.70 -4.40
N GLU A 84 8.38 -21.46 -4.28
CA GLU A 84 8.38 -22.79 -3.66
C GLU A 84 9.27 -23.82 -4.36
N ARG A 85 9.51 -23.64 -5.65
CA ARG A 85 10.39 -24.51 -6.44
C ARG A 85 11.86 -24.18 -6.28
N SER A 86 12.18 -23.00 -5.81
CA SER A 86 13.56 -22.60 -5.53
C SER A 86 14.01 -23.18 -4.20
N ARG A 87 15.20 -23.77 -4.16
CA ARG A 87 15.89 -24.14 -2.92
C ARG A 87 16.72 -22.99 -2.36
N ASP A 88 16.85 -21.91 -3.13
CA ASP A 88 17.65 -20.75 -2.80
C ASP A 88 16.87 -19.79 -1.87
N ASN A 89 17.50 -19.36 -0.80
CA ASN A 89 17.02 -18.35 0.12
C ASN A 89 17.56 -16.94 -0.22
N GLY A 90 18.15 -16.73 -1.41
CA GLY A 90 18.77 -15.46 -1.79
C GLY A 90 17.85 -14.25 -1.60
N ALA A 91 16.59 -14.35 -2.04
CA ALA A 91 15.62 -13.26 -1.86
C ALA A 91 15.32 -12.96 -0.38
N LEU A 92 15.33 -13.97 0.49
CA LEU A 92 15.18 -13.76 1.94
C LEU A 92 16.47 -13.18 2.55
N ALA A 93 17.64 -13.66 2.11
CA ALA A 93 18.94 -13.13 2.53
C ALA A 93 19.09 -11.65 2.18
N ASP A 94 18.71 -11.25 0.97
CA ASP A 94 18.67 -9.84 0.56
C ASP A 94 17.75 -9.01 1.46
N GLY A 95 16.54 -9.52 1.74
CA GLY A 95 15.60 -8.85 2.64
C GLY A 95 16.14 -8.72 4.07
N ILE A 96 16.79 -9.76 4.59
CA ILE A 96 17.46 -9.72 5.91
C ILE A 96 18.56 -8.65 5.90
N ALA A 97 19.41 -8.65 4.87
CA ALA A 97 20.51 -7.69 4.76
C ALA A 97 20.00 -6.23 4.66
N GLU A 98 18.82 -6.00 4.10
CA GLU A 98 18.18 -4.69 4.09
C GLU A 98 17.62 -4.33 5.47
N LEU A 99 16.82 -5.23 6.10
CA LEU A 99 16.18 -4.97 7.39
C LEU A 99 17.18 -4.80 8.53
N SER A 100 18.26 -5.56 8.55
CA SER A 100 19.30 -5.47 9.58
C SER A 100 20.03 -4.12 9.62
N LYS A 101 19.84 -3.27 8.61
CA LYS A 101 20.38 -1.90 8.57
C LYS A 101 19.38 -0.85 9.06
N THR A 102 18.19 -1.27 9.47
CA THR A 102 17.12 -0.38 9.91
C THR A 102 16.81 -0.60 11.38
N ASP A 103 16.01 0.29 11.94
CA ASP A 103 15.43 0.20 13.28
C ASP A 103 14.04 -0.48 13.28
N LEU A 104 13.69 -1.19 12.21
CA LEU A 104 12.40 -1.90 12.11
C LEU A 104 12.39 -3.22 12.87
N VAL A 105 13.57 -3.80 13.07
CA VAL A 105 13.75 -5.05 13.79
C VAL A 105 14.88 -4.89 14.83
N ASP A 106 14.71 -5.49 15.99
CA ASP A 106 15.78 -5.58 16.99
C ASP A 106 16.85 -6.57 16.52
N TRP A 107 16.40 -7.66 15.93
CA TRP A 107 17.26 -8.65 15.28
C TRP A 107 16.45 -9.49 14.26
N ILE A 108 17.16 -10.05 13.29
CA ILE A 108 16.64 -10.98 12.30
C ILE A 108 17.78 -11.88 11.80
N SER A 109 17.56 -13.19 11.75
CA SER A 109 18.59 -14.14 11.32
C SER A 109 18.02 -15.44 10.80
N PHE A 110 18.83 -16.15 10.01
CA PHE A 110 18.57 -17.56 9.72
C PHE A 110 19.02 -18.46 10.87
N GLU A 111 18.27 -19.54 11.09
CA GLU A 111 18.59 -20.60 12.03
C GLU A 111 18.58 -21.97 11.33
N HIS A 112 19.23 -22.95 11.94
CA HIS A 112 19.23 -24.36 11.52
C HIS A 112 19.53 -24.54 10.02
N ASP A 113 20.72 -24.14 9.57
CA ASP A 113 21.13 -24.23 8.17
C ASP A 113 20.16 -23.58 7.17
N HIS A 114 19.62 -22.43 7.55
CA HIS A 114 18.68 -21.63 6.75
C HIS A 114 17.30 -22.30 6.55
N HIS A 115 16.91 -23.24 7.40
CA HIS A 115 15.57 -23.80 7.39
C HIS A 115 14.55 -22.86 8.03
N TRP A 116 14.96 -22.11 9.04
CA TRP A 116 14.12 -21.18 9.78
C TRP A 116 14.62 -19.76 9.64
N LEU A 117 13.69 -18.83 9.61
CA LEU A 117 13.92 -17.41 9.80
C LEU A 117 13.33 -17.03 11.14
N SER A 118 14.15 -16.42 11.99
CA SER A 118 13.75 -15.90 13.30
C SER A 118 13.93 -14.40 13.32
N TRP A 119 13.06 -13.69 14.02
CA TRP A 119 13.09 -12.22 14.11
C TRP A 119 12.45 -11.72 15.39
N ARG A 120 12.82 -10.50 15.76
CA ARG A 120 12.08 -9.68 16.71
C ARG A 120 11.87 -8.30 16.07
N MET A 121 10.60 -7.93 15.90
CA MET A 121 10.24 -6.60 15.42
C MET A 121 10.54 -5.59 16.55
N HIS A 122 10.97 -4.36 16.21
CA HIS A 122 11.09 -3.32 17.21
C HIS A 122 9.74 -3.03 17.86
N ASP A 123 9.66 -2.91 19.19
CA ASP A 123 8.40 -2.83 19.94
C ASP A 123 7.50 -1.69 19.45
N ALA A 124 8.05 -0.52 19.18
CA ALA A 124 7.28 0.61 18.66
C ALA A 124 6.66 0.32 17.27
N LEU A 125 7.33 -0.45 16.42
CA LEU A 125 6.79 -0.86 15.13
C LEU A 125 5.72 -1.95 15.29
N PHE A 126 5.93 -2.87 16.21
CA PHE A 126 4.97 -3.92 16.54
C PHE A 126 3.63 -3.33 17.01
N ASP A 127 3.67 -2.32 17.88
CA ASP A 127 2.47 -1.63 18.36
C ASP A 127 1.73 -0.93 17.21
N LEU A 128 2.47 -0.28 16.31
CA LEU A 128 1.89 0.38 15.13
C LEU A 128 1.16 -0.58 14.19
N LEU A 129 1.56 -1.87 14.11
CA LEU A 129 0.91 -2.85 13.25
C LEU A 129 -0.60 -2.97 13.56
N PHE A 130 -0.98 -2.77 14.82
CA PHE A 130 -2.36 -2.88 15.30
C PHE A 130 -3.11 -1.55 15.43
N ASP A 131 -2.52 -0.44 15.02
CA ASP A 131 -3.08 0.90 15.10
C ASP A 131 -4.14 1.17 13.99
N LYS A 132 -4.66 2.39 13.93
CA LYS A 132 -5.70 2.84 12.99
C LYS A 132 -5.21 4.09 12.22
N PRO A 133 -5.70 4.29 10.99
CA PRO A 133 -6.55 3.40 10.19
C PRO A 133 -5.78 2.18 9.68
N TYR A 134 -6.48 1.12 9.34
CA TYR A 134 -5.89 -0.11 8.84
C TYR A 134 -6.65 -0.69 7.65
N GLY A 135 -5.96 -1.54 6.89
CA GLY A 135 -6.52 -2.34 5.80
C GLY A 135 -6.20 -3.82 5.93
N TYR A 136 -6.92 -4.64 5.18
CA TYR A 136 -6.66 -6.07 5.05
C TYR A 136 -5.98 -6.36 3.72
N PHE A 137 -4.97 -7.20 3.77
CA PHE A 137 -4.13 -7.57 2.64
C PHE A 137 -4.13 -9.08 2.44
N ASP A 138 -4.07 -9.51 1.19
CA ASP A 138 -3.90 -10.93 0.86
C ASP A 138 -2.45 -11.20 0.53
N ILE A 139 -1.77 -11.98 1.39
CA ILE A 139 -0.36 -12.33 1.22
C ILE A 139 -0.09 -13.06 -0.10
N ALA A 140 -1.07 -13.76 -0.68
CA ALA A 140 -0.93 -14.44 -1.96
C ALA A 140 -0.72 -13.47 -3.13
N GLN A 141 -1.03 -12.19 -2.96
CA GLN A 141 -0.78 -11.16 -3.97
C GLN A 141 0.66 -10.65 -3.95
N LEU A 142 1.41 -10.87 -2.87
CA LEU A 142 2.73 -10.29 -2.65
C LEU A 142 3.73 -10.61 -3.78
N GLY A 143 3.69 -11.84 -4.31
CA GLY A 143 4.55 -12.27 -5.41
C GLY A 143 4.31 -11.55 -6.75
N ARG A 144 3.15 -10.90 -6.92
CA ARG A 144 2.79 -10.18 -8.15
C ARG A 144 3.44 -8.80 -8.28
N PHE A 145 3.93 -8.25 -7.18
CA PHE A 145 4.52 -6.91 -7.14
C PHE A 145 6.02 -7.01 -7.41
N GLY A 146 6.48 -6.40 -8.50
CA GLY A 146 7.85 -6.52 -9.01
C GLY A 146 8.79 -5.40 -8.58
N THR A 147 8.29 -4.34 -7.96
CA THR A 147 9.09 -3.18 -7.53
C THR A 147 8.64 -2.68 -6.15
N PRO A 148 9.51 -1.92 -5.45
CA PRO A 148 9.12 -1.25 -4.20
C PRO A 148 7.88 -0.36 -4.37
N LEU A 149 7.79 0.37 -5.48
CA LEU A 149 6.64 1.24 -5.78
C LEU A 149 5.33 0.45 -5.88
N ASP A 150 5.35 -0.75 -6.48
CA ASP A 150 4.16 -1.59 -6.56
C ASP A 150 3.65 -1.95 -5.16
N LEU A 151 4.55 -2.33 -4.24
CA LEU A 151 4.19 -2.67 -2.86
C LEU A 151 3.67 -1.48 -2.07
N MET A 152 4.30 -0.30 -2.25
CA MET A 152 3.85 0.91 -1.57
C MET A 152 2.46 1.31 -2.05
N ILE A 153 2.20 1.31 -3.36
CA ILE A 153 0.87 1.57 -3.93
C ILE A 153 -0.15 0.53 -3.43
N HIS A 154 0.25 -0.75 -3.38
CA HIS A 154 -0.59 -1.80 -2.83
C HIS A 154 -0.97 -1.53 -1.36
N GLY A 155 0.00 -1.12 -0.53
CA GLY A 155 -0.21 -0.76 0.87
C GLY A 155 -1.20 0.39 1.01
N GLU A 156 -0.97 1.51 0.33
CA GLU A 156 -1.83 2.68 0.40
C GLU A 156 -3.27 2.38 -0.04
N ILE A 157 -3.44 1.67 -1.16
CA ILE A 157 -4.76 1.32 -1.66
C ILE A 157 -5.47 0.34 -0.73
N GLY A 158 -4.76 -0.63 -0.17
CA GLY A 158 -5.31 -1.57 0.78
C GLY A 158 -5.92 -0.89 2.01
N ILE A 159 -5.32 0.22 2.47
CA ILE A 159 -5.85 1.03 3.58
C ILE A 159 -7.11 1.80 3.16
N ILE A 160 -7.08 2.50 2.00
CA ILE A 160 -8.13 3.46 1.64
C ILE A 160 -9.33 2.84 0.92
N ARG A 161 -9.19 1.69 0.27
CA ARG A 161 -10.20 1.11 -0.65
C ARG A 161 -11.59 0.92 -0.03
N ASP A 162 -11.65 0.63 1.27
CA ASP A 162 -12.90 0.40 1.99
C ASP A 162 -13.45 1.68 2.65
N MET A 163 -12.75 2.80 2.49
CA MET A 163 -13.22 4.10 3.00
C MET A 163 -14.36 4.63 2.13
N ARG A 164 -15.24 5.42 2.74
CA ARG A 164 -16.34 6.10 2.03
C ARG A 164 -15.82 7.08 0.97
N GLN A 165 -14.69 7.72 1.26
CA GLN A 165 -13.98 8.63 0.35
C GLN A 165 -12.53 8.17 0.26
N PRO A 166 -12.22 7.17 -0.57
CA PRO A 166 -10.90 6.58 -0.65
C PRO A 166 -9.92 7.53 -1.34
N ALA A 167 -9.15 8.26 -0.54
CA ALA A 167 -8.12 9.18 -1.03
C ALA A 167 -6.88 9.13 -0.13
N VAL A 168 -5.71 9.24 -0.76
CA VAL A 168 -4.42 9.33 -0.08
C VAL A 168 -3.48 10.26 -0.85
N SER A 169 -2.60 10.92 -0.14
CA SER A 169 -1.52 11.72 -0.73
C SER A 169 -0.23 10.92 -0.70
N LEU A 170 0.29 10.60 -1.88
CA LEU A 170 1.54 9.88 -2.05
C LEU A 170 2.68 10.89 -2.12
N GLY A 171 3.61 10.84 -1.18
CA GLY A 171 4.88 11.55 -1.26
C GLY A 171 5.80 10.86 -2.25
N LEU A 172 6.02 11.44 -3.43
CA LEU A 172 6.81 10.82 -4.49
C LEU A 172 8.31 11.11 -4.39
N ALA A 173 8.71 12.03 -3.54
CA ALA A 173 10.12 12.41 -3.36
C ALA A 173 11.00 11.25 -2.85
N GLY A 174 10.42 10.27 -2.17
CA GLY A 174 11.13 9.09 -1.64
C GLY A 174 11.25 7.91 -2.62
N TYR A 175 10.61 7.98 -3.79
CA TYR A 175 10.53 6.83 -4.72
C TYR A 175 11.68 6.73 -5.74
N GLY A 176 12.70 7.54 -5.63
CA GLY A 176 13.87 7.50 -6.51
C GLY A 176 15.14 7.10 -5.77
N ALA A 177 16.14 6.60 -6.48
CA ALA A 177 17.46 6.25 -5.95
C ALA A 177 18.20 7.42 -5.26
N ASN A 178 17.65 8.64 -5.31
CA ASN A 178 18.10 9.84 -4.63
C ASN A 178 16.93 10.42 -3.81
N LEU A 179 16.84 10.06 -2.56
CA LEU A 179 15.84 10.50 -1.58
C LEU A 179 15.67 12.03 -1.43
N ASN A 180 16.58 12.83 -1.97
CA ASN A 180 16.61 14.29 -1.83
C ASN A 180 16.13 15.05 -3.09
N ARG A 181 15.68 14.38 -4.13
CA ARG A 181 15.19 15.02 -5.36
C ARG A 181 13.85 14.48 -5.76
N SER A 182 12.94 15.37 -6.12
CA SER A 182 11.69 14.99 -6.76
C SER A 182 11.98 14.22 -8.06
N PRO A 183 11.40 13.03 -8.24
CA PRO A 183 11.66 12.24 -9.42
C PRO A 183 11.22 12.98 -10.68
N ASP A 184 12.00 12.85 -11.75
CA ASP A 184 11.60 13.33 -13.07
C ASP A 184 10.33 12.57 -13.50
N TRP A 185 9.29 13.31 -13.85
CA TRP A 185 8.01 12.74 -14.27
C TRP A 185 8.16 11.75 -15.44
N SER A 186 9.01 12.03 -16.40
CA SER A 186 9.22 11.14 -17.55
C SER A 186 9.73 9.76 -17.15
N ARG A 187 10.49 9.67 -16.07
CA ARG A 187 11.02 8.42 -15.53
C ARG A 187 10.03 7.73 -14.57
N LEU A 188 9.36 8.51 -13.72
CA LEU A 188 8.44 7.99 -12.74
C LEU A 188 7.12 7.50 -13.37
N ARG A 189 6.63 8.20 -14.41
CA ARG A 189 5.30 7.94 -15.01
C ARG A 189 5.08 6.49 -15.43
N PRO A 190 5.99 5.85 -16.18
CA PRO A 190 5.78 4.45 -16.59
C PRO A 190 5.63 3.51 -15.39
N ASP A 191 6.46 3.66 -14.37
CA ASP A 191 6.45 2.80 -13.19
C ASP A 191 5.20 3.05 -12.35
N LEU A 192 4.81 4.31 -12.14
CA LEU A 192 3.61 4.67 -11.39
C LEU A 192 2.33 4.19 -12.09
N VAL A 193 2.23 4.35 -13.41
CA VAL A 193 1.08 3.87 -14.19
C VAL A 193 1.00 2.36 -14.11
N ARG A 194 2.11 1.65 -14.28
CA ARG A 194 2.17 0.19 -14.17
C ARG A 194 1.75 -0.28 -12.77
N ALA A 195 2.27 0.33 -11.71
CA ALA A 195 1.93 -0.01 -10.33
C ALA A 195 0.43 0.20 -10.05
N LEU A 196 -0.15 1.30 -10.52
CA LEU A 196 -1.58 1.59 -10.38
C LEU A 196 -2.45 0.65 -11.21
N GLN A 197 -2.05 0.29 -12.42
CA GLN A 197 -2.76 -0.71 -13.23
C GLN A 197 -2.74 -2.09 -12.57
N GLN A 198 -1.60 -2.49 -12.00
CA GLN A 198 -1.50 -3.73 -11.24
C GLN A 198 -2.41 -3.71 -10.01
N ALA A 199 -2.45 -2.60 -9.28
CA ALA A 199 -3.35 -2.44 -8.15
C ALA A 199 -4.82 -2.40 -8.58
N ALA A 200 -5.15 -1.82 -9.74
CA ALA A 200 -6.50 -1.84 -10.31
C ALA A 200 -7.00 -3.26 -10.56
N ILE A 201 -6.11 -4.15 -11.04
CA ILE A 201 -6.43 -5.57 -11.24
C ILE A 201 -6.66 -6.26 -9.89
N VAL A 202 -5.77 -6.04 -8.91
CA VAL A 202 -5.84 -6.71 -7.60
C VAL A 202 -7.07 -6.30 -6.81
N TYR A 203 -7.47 -5.04 -6.90
CA TYR A 203 -8.54 -4.47 -6.08
C TYR A 203 -9.85 -4.22 -6.82
N ASP A 204 -9.91 -4.57 -8.11
CA ASP A 204 -11.07 -4.33 -8.97
C ASP A 204 -11.58 -2.87 -8.86
N CYS A 205 -10.68 -1.94 -9.12
CA CYS A 205 -10.97 -0.51 -8.98
C CYS A 205 -10.28 0.33 -10.06
N GLY A 206 -10.71 1.58 -10.19
CA GLY A 206 -10.04 2.57 -11.01
C GLY A 206 -9.43 3.67 -10.16
N PHE A 207 -8.55 4.47 -10.74
CA PHE A 207 -7.86 5.54 -10.06
C PHE A 207 -7.98 6.88 -10.77
N PHE A 208 -8.12 7.89 -9.96
CA PHE A 208 -7.97 9.29 -10.33
C PHE A 208 -6.76 9.85 -9.59
N LEU A 209 -5.79 10.32 -10.34
CA LEU A 209 -4.51 10.80 -9.81
C LEU A 209 -4.32 12.27 -10.16
N GLN A 210 -4.19 13.13 -9.17
CA GLN A 210 -3.78 14.53 -9.33
C GLN A 210 -2.31 14.67 -9.01
N LEU A 211 -1.55 15.22 -9.94
CA LEU A 211 -0.11 15.39 -9.83
C LEU A 211 0.21 16.85 -9.50
N GLU A 212 0.88 17.04 -8.39
CA GLU A 212 1.21 18.33 -7.83
C GLU A 212 2.73 18.55 -7.82
N CYS A 213 3.16 19.78 -8.08
CA CYS A 213 4.56 20.17 -8.01
C CYS A 213 4.72 21.33 -7.03
N ARG A 214 5.50 21.12 -6.00
CA ARG A 214 5.86 22.14 -5.01
C ARG A 214 7.14 22.86 -5.44
N GLY A 215 7.03 23.82 -6.33
CA GLY A 215 8.19 24.61 -6.74
C GLY A 215 8.35 24.78 -8.25
N THR A 216 9.50 25.31 -8.67
CA THR A 216 9.83 25.59 -10.05
C THR A 216 10.39 24.41 -10.83
N SER A 217 10.63 23.28 -10.16
CA SER A 217 11.20 22.08 -10.78
C SER A 217 10.21 21.37 -11.72
N ARG A 218 10.74 20.66 -12.70
CA ARG A 218 9.95 19.78 -13.58
C ARG A 218 9.48 18.50 -12.88
N GLY A 219 9.90 18.30 -11.64
CA GLY A 219 9.56 17.14 -10.83
C GLY A 219 8.12 17.20 -10.30
N ILE A 220 7.60 16.06 -9.93
CA ILE A 220 6.31 15.91 -9.22
C ILE A 220 6.62 15.46 -7.80
N ASP A 221 6.18 16.26 -6.83
CA ASP A 221 6.50 16.01 -5.42
C ASP A 221 5.44 15.19 -4.73
N VAL A 222 4.18 15.42 -5.11
CA VAL A 222 3.02 14.79 -4.48
C VAL A 222 2.03 14.33 -5.55
N ALA A 223 1.48 13.17 -5.34
CA ALA A 223 0.34 12.68 -6.10
C ALA A 223 -0.83 12.43 -5.15
N THR A 224 -1.93 13.14 -5.32
CA THR A 224 -3.17 12.81 -4.63
C THR A 224 -3.90 11.74 -5.41
N LEU A 225 -3.95 10.54 -4.83
CA LEU A 225 -4.60 9.37 -5.38
C LEU A 225 -6.00 9.22 -4.80
N ARG A 226 -6.98 8.98 -5.65
CA ARG A 226 -8.33 8.60 -5.26
C ARG A 226 -8.71 7.31 -5.95
N ALA A 227 -9.14 6.32 -5.17
CA ALA A 227 -9.61 5.05 -5.69
C ALA A 227 -11.11 5.12 -5.98
N ARG A 228 -11.53 4.60 -7.14
CA ARG A 228 -12.90 4.37 -7.48
C ARG A 228 -13.23 2.90 -7.31
N THR A 229 -13.88 2.57 -6.22
CA THR A 229 -14.36 1.22 -5.93
C THR A 229 -15.88 1.16 -6.08
N ALA A 230 -16.46 -0.03 -6.12
CA ALA A 230 -17.91 -0.22 -6.12
C ALA A 230 -18.61 0.44 -4.91
N ARG A 231 -17.88 0.66 -3.82
CA ARG A 231 -18.39 1.28 -2.58
C ARG A 231 -18.12 2.77 -2.50
N SER A 232 -17.26 3.32 -3.34
CA SER A 232 -16.93 4.74 -3.29
C SER A 232 -18.09 5.59 -3.78
N ARG A 233 -18.50 6.55 -2.94
CA ARG A 233 -19.49 7.57 -3.28
C ARG A 233 -18.75 8.87 -3.55
N TRP A 234 -18.02 8.96 -4.63
CA TRP A 234 -17.51 10.27 -4.96
C TRP A 234 -18.43 11.03 -5.90
N SER A 235 -18.78 12.20 -5.45
CA SER A 235 -19.22 13.25 -6.35
C SER A 235 -17.98 13.97 -6.88
N TRP A 236 -18.00 14.35 -8.12
CA TRP A 236 -16.91 15.04 -8.78
C TRP A 236 -16.43 16.33 -8.07
N PRO A 237 -17.30 17.18 -7.47
CA PRO A 237 -16.86 18.33 -6.70
C PRO A 237 -15.94 18.02 -5.53
N ALA A 238 -16.07 16.84 -4.93
CA ALA A 238 -15.17 16.40 -3.86
C ALA A 238 -13.73 16.13 -4.35
N LEU A 239 -13.52 15.99 -5.67
CA LEU A 239 -12.21 15.86 -6.29
C LEU A 239 -11.49 17.18 -6.51
N THR A 240 -12.23 18.31 -6.46
CA THR A 240 -11.69 19.63 -6.74
C THR A 240 -11.22 20.39 -5.49
N GLY A 241 -11.31 19.78 -4.32
CA GLY A 241 -10.75 20.32 -3.08
C GLY A 241 -9.26 20.57 -3.28
N LYS A 242 -8.89 21.78 -3.70
CA LYS A 242 -7.51 22.24 -3.78
C LYS A 242 -6.96 22.22 -2.36
N PRO A 243 -5.81 21.60 -2.10
CA PRO A 243 -4.93 22.12 -1.08
C PRO A 243 -4.65 23.58 -1.49
N GLU A 244 -5.00 24.53 -0.67
CA GLU A 244 -4.76 25.93 -0.99
C GLU A 244 -3.29 26.12 -1.37
N GLY A 245 -3.06 26.67 -2.56
CA GLY A 245 -1.75 27.14 -3.00
C GLY A 245 -0.90 26.20 -3.86
N ILE A 246 -1.30 24.95 -4.13
CA ILE A 246 -0.49 24.04 -4.95
C ILE A 246 -1.15 23.83 -6.32
N PRO A 247 -0.49 24.21 -7.44
CA PRO A 247 -1.07 24.03 -8.75
C PRO A 247 -1.05 22.55 -9.17
N VAL A 248 -2.23 21.98 -9.45
CA VAL A 248 -2.34 20.68 -10.12
C VAL A 248 -1.85 20.83 -11.57
N ARG A 249 -0.80 20.13 -11.93
CA ARG A 249 -0.22 20.20 -13.29
C ARG A 249 -0.87 19.22 -14.23
N LYS A 250 -1.18 18.02 -13.76
CA LYS A 250 -1.68 16.92 -14.58
C LYS A 250 -2.67 16.08 -13.81
N VAL A 251 -3.57 15.48 -14.54
CA VAL A 251 -4.53 14.49 -14.04
C VAL A 251 -4.40 13.22 -14.86
N LEU A 252 -4.33 12.07 -14.20
CA LEU A 252 -4.36 10.76 -14.83
C LEU A 252 -5.60 10.00 -14.38
N LEU A 253 -6.24 9.35 -15.34
CA LEU A 253 -7.29 8.36 -15.12
C LEU A 253 -6.71 7.00 -15.46
N ILE A 254 -6.81 6.05 -14.57
CA ILE A 254 -6.16 4.73 -14.70
C ILE A 254 -7.15 3.66 -14.30
N ASP A 255 -7.24 2.60 -15.10
CA ASP A 255 -7.86 1.32 -14.74
C ASP A 255 -6.92 0.15 -15.10
N ALA A 256 -7.42 -1.06 -15.03
CA ALA A 256 -6.63 -2.28 -15.24
C ALA A 256 -5.88 -2.37 -16.57
N GLY A 257 -6.34 -1.67 -17.61
CA GLY A 257 -5.76 -1.76 -18.96
C GLY A 257 -5.55 -0.42 -19.65
N ARG A 258 -6.05 0.68 -19.07
CA ARG A 258 -6.03 2.00 -19.71
C ARG A 258 -5.45 3.06 -18.82
N CYS A 259 -4.80 4.04 -19.45
CA CYS A 259 -4.34 5.27 -18.77
C CYS A 259 -4.62 6.45 -19.70
N GLN A 260 -5.31 7.46 -19.20
CA GLN A 260 -5.61 8.69 -19.93
C GLN A 260 -5.14 9.91 -19.13
N GLU A 261 -4.35 10.75 -19.78
CA GLU A 261 -3.90 12.03 -19.23
C GLU A 261 -4.89 13.13 -19.65
N THR A 262 -5.22 14.02 -18.73
CA THR A 262 -6.13 15.15 -18.98
C THR A 262 -5.75 16.36 -18.13
N THR A 263 -6.40 17.48 -18.36
CA THR A 263 -6.25 18.68 -17.52
C THR A 263 -7.26 18.67 -16.38
N GLN A 264 -6.97 19.41 -15.31
CA GLN A 264 -7.90 19.53 -14.19
C GLN A 264 -9.29 20.01 -14.62
N LYS A 265 -9.35 20.93 -15.60
CA LYS A 265 -10.62 21.48 -16.13
C LYS A 265 -11.45 20.45 -16.89
N ALA A 266 -10.80 19.64 -17.72
CA ALA A 266 -11.48 18.63 -18.55
C ALA A 266 -11.73 17.31 -17.80
N ALA A 267 -11.04 17.08 -16.71
CA ALA A 267 -11.06 15.82 -15.97
C ALA A 267 -12.46 15.32 -15.57
N PRO A 268 -13.45 16.19 -15.19
CA PRO A 268 -14.80 15.72 -14.88
C PRO A 268 -15.48 14.99 -16.03
N ALA A 269 -15.49 15.61 -17.21
CA ALA A 269 -16.12 15.03 -18.39
C ALA A 269 -15.38 13.76 -18.88
N VAL A 270 -14.04 13.85 -18.93
CA VAL A 270 -13.20 12.72 -19.35
C VAL A 270 -13.35 11.53 -18.40
N ALA A 271 -13.47 11.76 -17.10
CA ALA A 271 -13.64 10.66 -16.13
C ALA A 271 -15.02 9.98 -16.24
N GLN A 272 -16.07 10.73 -16.55
CA GLN A 272 -17.38 10.14 -16.81
C GLN A 272 -17.33 9.18 -18.00
N GLU A 273 -16.71 9.59 -19.07
CA GLU A 273 -16.51 8.75 -20.26
C GLU A 273 -15.59 7.56 -19.97
N PHE A 274 -14.44 7.81 -19.34
CA PHE A 274 -13.40 6.81 -19.04
C PHE A 274 -13.94 5.68 -18.17
N PHE A 275 -14.66 6.01 -17.11
CA PHE A 275 -15.20 5.03 -16.16
C PHE A 275 -16.65 4.59 -16.46
N GLY A 276 -17.28 5.10 -17.52
CA GLY A 276 -18.65 4.74 -17.89
C GLY A 276 -19.70 5.15 -16.86
N VAL A 277 -19.48 6.24 -16.12
CA VAL A 277 -20.45 6.75 -15.14
C VAL A 277 -21.49 7.60 -15.84
N LYS A 278 -22.75 7.16 -15.79
CA LYS A 278 -23.86 8.07 -16.15
C LYS A 278 -23.88 9.21 -15.14
N PRO A 279 -24.00 10.48 -15.60
CA PRO A 279 -24.21 11.59 -14.68
C PRO A 279 -25.46 11.28 -13.84
N GLU A 280 -25.34 11.33 -12.52
CA GLU A 280 -26.55 11.41 -11.69
C GLU A 280 -27.33 12.63 -12.20
N ALA A 281 -28.53 12.39 -12.71
CA ALA A 281 -29.43 13.48 -13.06
C ALA A 281 -29.53 14.38 -11.84
N SER A 282 -29.17 15.65 -12.05
CA SER A 282 -29.29 16.68 -11.03
C SER A 282 -30.69 16.54 -10.44
N ARG A 283 -30.79 16.10 -9.19
CA ARG A 283 -32.03 16.21 -8.46
C ARG A 283 -32.21 17.70 -8.22
N GLU A 284 -32.92 18.32 -9.15
CA GLU A 284 -33.51 19.63 -8.92
C GLU A 284 -34.42 19.49 -7.71
N THR A 285 -34.02 20.11 -6.61
CA THR A 285 -34.84 20.40 -5.44
C THR A 285 -35.10 21.89 -5.39
#